data_88ae9fd8583176092f2828b56146342d
#
_entry.id   88ae9fd8583176092f2828b56146342d
#
_cell.length_a   1.000
_cell.length_b   1.000
_cell.length_c   1.000
_cell.angle_alpha   90.00
_cell.angle_beta   90.00
_cell.angle_gamma   90.00
#
_symmetry.space_group_name_H-M   'P 1'
#
loop_
_entity.id
_entity.type
_entity.pdbx_description
1 polymer ?
#
loop_
_entity_poly.entity_id
_entity_poly.type
_entity_poly.pdbx_seq_one_letter_code
_entity_poly.pdbx_strand_id
1 'polypeptide(L)'
;LRYYDQIGLLSPSHHTKTGHRLYTDHDLFRLEQILALKYLGFPLSEIKTVLDEGPQDIKQALALQKRMVEEKLQQLRLLLSTIEHAEHLLSDGQLRWESIIQLIQAVQMSNQYGDLDWRKYYSEEAAKKVAERQKTYTAEEAARDQLRWEKVIAAFKQAYAQQLPCDHPTVKEAAQEWQQLIYEFTQGDPAIFSGLKKTYEEGVYTLPYTEDEGNYINQALEYHQQKKDGRG
;
A
#
# COMPACT_ATOMS: atom_id res chain seq x y z
N LEU A 1 32.23 -18.12 5.30
CA LEU A 1 31.95 -19.41 5.94
C LEU A 1 32.00 -19.33 7.47
N ARG A 2 33.01 -18.66 8.11
CA ARG A 2 33.06 -18.54 9.59
C ARG A 2 31.78 -17.94 10.20
N TYR A 3 31.23 -16.94 9.56
CA TYR A 3 29.99 -16.32 9.99
C TYR A 3 28.79 -17.30 9.89
N TYR A 4 28.71 -18.07 8.80
CA TYR A 4 27.65 -19.08 8.64
C TYR A 4 27.72 -20.19 9.68
N ASP A 5 28.93 -20.57 10.07
CA ASP A 5 29.17 -21.53 11.16
C ASP A 5 28.74 -20.94 12.52
N GLN A 6 29.08 -19.67 12.81
CA GLN A 6 28.68 -19.00 14.05
C GLN A 6 27.17 -18.89 14.23
N ILE A 7 26.42 -18.62 13.17
CA ILE A 7 24.96 -18.53 13.22
C ILE A 7 24.26 -19.89 13.01
N GLY A 8 25.03 -20.97 12.88
CA GLY A 8 24.52 -22.35 12.71
C GLY A 8 23.79 -22.57 11.38
N LEU A 9 24.13 -21.80 10.34
CA LEU A 9 23.55 -21.91 8.99
C LEU A 9 24.32 -22.95 8.15
N LEU A 10 25.65 -22.99 8.29
CA LEU A 10 26.53 -23.97 7.66
C LEU A 10 27.73 -24.20 8.56
N SER A 11 27.81 -25.40 9.20
CA SER A 11 28.94 -25.81 9.99
C SER A 11 29.83 -26.78 9.21
N PRO A 12 31.14 -26.79 9.43
CA PRO A 12 32.02 -27.75 8.78
C PRO A 12 31.76 -29.19 9.30
N SER A 13 31.76 -30.18 8.42
CA SER A 13 31.57 -31.56 8.79
C SER A 13 32.75 -32.12 9.62
N HIS A 14 33.96 -31.58 9.44
CA HIS A 14 35.16 -32.04 10.12
C HIS A 14 36.10 -30.85 10.47
N HIS A 15 37.03 -31.14 11.39
CA HIS A 15 38.16 -30.28 11.70
C HIS A 15 39.47 -31.07 11.62
N THR A 16 40.55 -30.40 11.17
CA THR A 16 41.90 -31.00 11.26
C THR A 16 42.35 -31.04 12.71
N LYS A 17 43.42 -31.82 12.98
CA LYS A 17 44.07 -31.85 14.31
C LYS A 17 44.59 -30.46 14.74
N THR A 18 44.83 -29.57 13.79
CA THR A 18 45.27 -28.17 13.98
C THR A 18 44.11 -27.18 14.04
N GLY A 19 42.85 -27.64 14.05
CA GLY A 19 41.66 -26.80 14.18
C GLY A 19 41.16 -26.13 12.89
N HIS A 20 41.71 -26.50 11.72
CA HIS A 20 41.19 -26.00 10.44
C HIS A 20 39.85 -26.68 10.07
N ARG A 21 38.91 -25.89 9.57
CA ARG A 21 37.61 -26.35 9.09
C ARG A 21 37.73 -27.12 7.79
N LEU A 22 37.12 -28.28 7.73
CA LEU A 22 37.03 -29.11 6.51
C LEU A 22 35.56 -29.27 6.13
N TYR A 23 35.26 -28.95 4.88
CA TYR A 23 33.95 -29.03 4.29
C TYR A 23 33.89 -30.17 3.28
N THR A 24 32.81 -30.92 3.30
CA THR A 24 32.51 -32.02 2.39
C THR A 24 31.67 -31.55 1.20
N ASP A 25 31.45 -32.45 0.22
CA ASP A 25 30.54 -32.15 -0.90
C ASP A 25 29.11 -31.90 -0.42
N HIS A 26 28.68 -32.52 0.66
CA HIS A 26 27.38 -32.24 1.29
C HIS A 26 27.32 -30.80 1.85
N ASP A 27 28.38 -30.36 2.49
CA ASP A 27 28.46 -28.98 3.00
C ASP A 27 28.50 -27.98 1.85
N LEU A 28 29.16 -28.33 0.74
CA LEU A 28 29.18 -27.51 -0.47
C LEU A 28 27.77 -27.39 -1.07
N PHE A 29 27.04 -28.48 -1.18
CA PHE A 29 25.64 -28.45 -1.66
C PHE A 29 24.74 -27.59 -0.75
N ARG A 30 24.91 -27.69 0.58
CA ARG A 30 24.21 -26.81 1.53
C ARG A 30 24.58 -25.32 1.30
N LEU A 31 25.86 -25.03 1.04
CA LEU A 31 26.30 -23.67 0.71
C LEU A 31 25.63 -23.15 -0.56
N GLU A 32 25.55 -23.95 -1.61
CA GLU A 32 24.89 -23.59 -2.86
C GLU A 32 23.41 -23.25 -2.63
N GLN A 33 22.68 -24.03 -1.82
CA GLN A 33 21.31 -23.74 -1.44
C GLN A 33 21.19 -22.41 -0.69
N ILE A 34 22.08 -22.13 0.26
CA ILE A 34 22.13 -20.86 1.01
C ILE A 34 22.34 -19.69 0.04
N LEU A 35 23.29 -19.82 -0.88
CA LEU A 35 23.59 -18.77 -1.85
C LEU A 35 22.43 -18.52 -2.81
N ALA A 36 21.74 -19.56 -3.26
CA ALA A 36 20.56 -19.46 -4.11
C ALA A 36 19.41 -18.70 -3.40
N LEU A 37 19.08 -19.08 -2.16
CA LEU A 37 18.04 -18.39 -1.40
C LEU A 37 18.41 -16.94 -1.07
N LYS A 38 19.70 -16.69 -0.74
CA LYS A 38 20.21 -15.34 -0.55
C LYS A 38 20.10 -14.48 -1.82
N TYR A 39 20.41 -15.06 -2.98
CA TYR A 39 20.24 -14.37 -4.27
C TYR A 39 18.77 -14.01 -4.55
N LEU A 40 17.84 -14.84 -4.13
CA LEU A 40 16.40 -14.58 -4.20
C LEU A 40 15.91 -13.56 -3.16
N GLY A 41 16.80 -13.04 -2.30
CA GLY A 41 16.48 -11.97 -1.35
C GLY A 41 16.07 -12.45 0.04
N PHE A 42 16.18 -13.76 0.35
CA PHE A 42 15.89 -14.25 1.70
C PHE A 42 16.89 -13.74 2.73
N PRO A 43 16.46 -13.26 3.90
CA PRO A 43 17.35 -12.94 4.99
C PRO A 43 17.97 -14.21 5.57
N LEU A 44 19.22 -14.13 6.06
CA LEU A 44 19.94 -15.29 6.58
C LEU A 44 19.22 -15.98 7.74
N SER A 45 18.45 -15.26 8.52
CA SER A 45 17.61 -15.79 9.61
C SER A 45 16.53 -16.73 9.12
N GLU A 46 15.96 -16.51 7.93
CA GLU A 46 14.90 -17.32 7.35
C GLU A 46 15.44 -18.49 6.54
N ILE A 47 16.62 -18.34 5.92
CA ILE A 47 17.24 -19.39 5.09
C ILE A 47 17.42 -20.67 5.89
N LYS A 48 17.82 -20.58 7.17
CA LYS A 48 17.99 -21.75 8.03
C LYS A 48 16.67 -22.51 8.17
N THR A 49 15.61 -21.83 8.56
CA THR A 49 14.27 -22.41 8.73
C THR A 49 13.78 -23.05 7.44
N VAL A 50 13.86 -22.33 6.33
CA VAL A 50 13.43 -22.81 5.00
C VAL A 50 14.19 -24.08 4.57
N LEU A 51 15.49 -24.20 4.87
CA LEU A 51 16.30 -25.37 4.51
C LEU A 51 16.11 -26.56 5.46
N ASP A 52 15.72 -26.29 6.71
CA ASP A 52 15.56 -27.35 7.73
C ASP A 52 14.13 -27.94 7.74
N GLU A 53 13.10 -27.19 7.29
CA GLU A 53 11.69 -27.60 7.33
C GLU A 53 11.21 -28.40 6.12
N GLY A 54 11.88 -28.31 4.97
CA GLY A 54 11.62 -29.18 3.83
C GLY A 54 10.99 -28.53 2.59
N PRO A 55 10.67 -29.34 1.52
CA PRO A 55 10.28 -28.79 0.21
C PRO A 55 8.97 -27.99 0.17
N GLN A 56 8.01 -28.32 1.06
CA GLN A 56 6.71 -27.64 1.11
C GLN A 56 6.87 -26.21 1.64
N ASP A 57 7.74 -26.03 2.61
CA ASP A 57 8.01 -24.74 3.24
C ASP A 57 8.82 -23.85 2.30
N ILE A 58 9.73 -24.41 1.51
CA ILE A 58 10.42 -23.72 0.41
C ILE A 58 9.41 -23.14 -0.59
N LYS A 59 8.38 -23.92 -0.96
CA LYS A 59 7.34 -23.45 -1.90
C LYS A 59 6.54 -22.26 -1.33
N GLN A 60 6.17 -22.34 -0.06
CA GLN A 60 5.44 -21.24 0.62
C GLN A 60 6.33 -20.00 0.77
N ALA A 61 7.58 -20.19 1.19
CA ALA A 61 8.56 -19.13 1.32
C ALA A 61 8.81 -18.40 -0.02
N LEU A 62 8.98 -19.15 -1.11
CA LEU A 62 9.12 -18.60 -2.46
C LEU A 62 7.88 -17.83 -2.91
N ALA A 63 6.68 -18.32 -2.60
CA ALA A 63 5.44 -17.64 -2.93
C ALA A 63 5.30 -16.31 -2.16
N LEU A 64 5.74 -16.27 -0.90
CA LEU A 64 5.78 -15.05 -0.09
C LEU A 64 6.80 -14.07 -0.65
N GLN A 65 8.04 -14.52 -0.91
CA GLN A 65 9.10 -13.69 -1.46
C GLN A 65 8.72 -13.09 -2.81
N LYS A 66 8.08 -13.89 -3.68
CA LYS A 66 7.55 -13.40 -4.96
C LYS A 66 6.58 -12.25 -4.76
N ARG A 67 5.61 -12.37 -3.83
CA ARG A 67 4.66 -11.30 -3.53
C ARG A 67 5.37 -10.02 -3.08
N MET A 68 6.32 -10.13 -2.15
CA MET A 68 7.10 -8.98 -1.67
C MET A 68 7.85 -8.27 -2.82
N VAL A 69 8.44 -9.04 -3.75
CA VAL A 69 9.12 -8.49 -4.93
C VAL A 69 8.13 -7.83 -5.88
N GLU A 70 6.96 -8.43 -6.11
CA GLU A 70 5.89 -7.85 -6.94
C GLU A 70 5.36 -6.54 -6.36
N GLU A 71 5.16 -6.47 -5.04
CA GLU A 71 4.77 -5.24 -4.33
C GLU A 71 5.84 -4.15 -4.45
N LYS A 72 7.12 -4.52 -4.27
CA LYS A 72 8.23 -3.58 -4.45
C LYS A 72 8.36 -3.07 -5.88
N LEU A 73 8.14 -3.94 -6.86
CA LEU A 73 8.13 -3.56 -8.27
C LEU A 73 7.02 -2.55 -8.57
N GLN A 74 5.86 -2.72 -7.96
CA GLN A 74 4.74 -1.79 -8.13
C GLN A 74 5.04 -0.42 -7.52
N GLN A 75 5.64 -0.38 -6.32
CA GLN A 75 6.11 0.87 -5.70
C GLN A 75 7.14 1.60 -6.59
N LEU A 76 8.11 0.86 -7.14
CA LEU A 76 9.11 1.44 -8.02
C LEU A 76 8.52 1.96 -9.34
N ARG A 77 7.52 1.29 -9.90
CA ARG A 77 6.80 1.77 -11.10
C ARG A 77 6.06 3.09 -10.82
N LEU A 78 5.39 3.18 -9.68
CA LEU A 78 4.71 4.42 -9.28
C LEU A 78 5.73 5.57 -9.09
N LEU A 79 6.87 5.29 -8.44
CA LEU A 79 7.93 6.27 -8.29
C LEU A 79 8.51 6.71 -9.64
N LEU A 80 8.71 5.78 -10.56
CA LEU A 80 9.21 6.09 -11.91
C LEU A 80 8.23 7.01 -12.66
N SER A 81 6.95 6.65 -12.69
CA SER A 81 5.93 7.49 -13.35
C SER A 81 5.80 8.87 -12.72
N THR A 82 6.04 8.99 -11.41
CA THR A 82 6.10 10.27 -10.69
C THR A 82 7.25 11.15 -11.18
N ILE A 83 8.43 10.55 -11.35
CA ILE A 83 9.62 11.25 -11.86
C ILE A 83 9.40 11.70 -13.31
N GLU A 84 8.88 10.81 -14.15
CA GLU A 84 8.57 11.12 -15.57
C GLU A 84 7.56 12.28 -15.68
N HIS A 85 6.53 12.29 -14.84
CA HIS A 85 5.57 13.39 -14.80
C HIS A 85 6.20 14.70 -14.34
N ALA A 86 7.07 14.66 -13.32
CA ALA A 86 7.81 15.84 -12.86
C ALA A 86 8.75 16.37 -13.97
N GLU A 87 9.42 15.51 -14.72
CA GLU A 87 10.27 15.87 -15.87
C GLU A 87 9.44 16.56 -16.97
N HIS A 88 8.23 16.05 -17.26
CA HIS A 88 7.33 16.65 -18.23
C HIS A 88 6.89 18.07 -17.82
N LEU A 89 6.51 18.25 -16.56
CA LEU A 89 6.16 19.58 -16.01
C LEU A 89 7.34 20.58 -16.09
N LEU A 90 8.58 20.10 -15.92
CA LEU A 90 9.80 20.88 -16.09
C LEU A 90 9.99 21.34 -17.54
N SER A 91 9.76 20.43 -18.50
CA SER A 91 9.95 20.68 -19.93
C SER A 91 8.95 21.72 -20.49
N ASP A 92 7.72 21.71 -19.99
CA ASP A 92 6.66 22.62 -20.43
C ASP A 92 6.75 24.03 -19.83
N GLY A 93 7.76 24.33 -19.02
CA GLY A 93 7.94 25.63 -18.37
C GLY A 93 6.84 25.96 -17.34
N GLN A 94 6.02 25.00 -16.96
CA GLN A 94 4.92 25.13 -16.00
C GLN A 94 5.34 24.77 -14.56
N LEU A 95 6.64 24.80 -14.28
CA LEU A 95 7.17 24.39 -12.99
C LEU A 95 6.63 25.25 -11.86
N ARG A 96 5.70 24.71 -11.11
CA ARG A 96 5.34 25.17 -9.77
C ARG A 96 5.81 24.14 -8.76
N TRP A 97 6.64 24.54 -7.82
CA TRP A 97 7.10 23.67 -6.74
C TRP A 97 5.94 23.02 -5.98
N GLU A 98 4.80 23.73 -5.91
CA GLU A 98 3.56 23.21 -5.31
C GLU A 98 3.07 21.93 -5.99
N SER A 99 3.13 21.87 -7.32
CA SER A 99 2.72 20.67 -8.08
C SER A 99 3.65 19.49 -7.84
N ILE A 100 4.97 19.73 -7.74
CA ILE A 100 5.95 18.68 -7.42
C ILE A 100 5.76 18.19 -5.98
N ILE A 101 5.55 19.10 -5.03
CA ILE A 101 5.29 18.74 -3.64
C ILE A 101 4.04 17.89 -3.52
N GLN A 102 2.94 18.25 -4.20
CA GLN A 102 1.71 17.46 -4.21
C GLN A 102 1.91 16.07 -4.80
N LEU A 103 2.66 15.97 -5.90
CA LEU A 103 2.98 14.68 -6.52
C LEU A 103 3.81 13.78 -5.58
N ILE A 104 4.82 14.35 -4.90
CA ILE A 104 5.64 13.64 -3.92
C ILE A 104 4.79 13.20 -2.72
N GLN A 105 3.89 14.06 -2.23
CA GLN A 105 3.00 13.74 -1.12
C GLN A 105 2.03 12.61 -1.48
N ALA A 106 1.46 12.60 -2.69
CA ALA A 106 0.60 11.53 -3.17
C ALA A 106 1.33 10.18 -3.20
N VAL A 107 2.60 10.16 -3.64
CA VAL A 107 3.43 8.95 -3.64
C VAL A 107 3.84 8.53 -2.23
N GLN A 108 4.16 9.46 -1.35
CA GLN A 108 4.48 9.17 0.04
C GLN A 108 3.28 8.57 0.78
N MET A 109 2.08 9.08 0.57
CA MET A 109 0.85 8.49 1.11
C MET A 109 0.62 7.09 0.56
N SER A 110 0.78 6.88 -0.74
CA SER A 110 0.69 5.55 -1.34
C SER A 110 1.71 4.56 -0.75
N ASN A 111 2.94 5.01 -0.46
CA ASN A 111 3.98 4.18 0.17
C ASN A 111 3.71 3.94 1.66
N GLN A 112 3.18 4.92 2.40
CA GLN A 112 2.86 4.78 3.82
C GLN A 112 1.77 3.72 4.06
N TYR A 113 0.84 3.58 3.12
CA TYR A 113 -0.21 2.56 3.17
C TYR A 113 0.17 1.26 2.44
N GLY A 114 1.28 1.23 1.68
CA GLY A 114 1.75 0.05 0.95
C GLY A 114 2.22 -1.10 1.84
N ASP A 115 2.70 -0.82 3.06
CA ASP A 115 3.09 -1.82 4.07
C ASP A 115 1.91 -2.37 4.87
N LEU A 116 0.72 -1.76 4.75
CA LEU A 116 -0.49 -2.25 5.38
C LEU A 116 -1.05 -3.43 4.58
N ASP A 117 -1.27 -4.55 5.26
CA ASP A 117 -1.99 -5.68 4.66
C ASP A 117 -3.50 -5.35 4.55
N TRP A 118 -3.79 -4.39 3.64
CA TRP A 118 -5.15 -3.92 3.38
C TRP A 118 -6.08 -5.04 2.91
N ARG A 119 -5.51 -6.13 2.33
CA ARG A 119 -6.28 -7.27 1.79
C ARG A 119 -7.12 -7.96 2.86
N LYS A 120 -6.69 -7.94 4.12
CA LYS A 120 -7.45 -8.54 5.23
C LYS A 120 -8.81 -7.89 5.49
N TYR A 121 -9.00 -6.66 5.02
CA TYR A 121 -10.25 -5.91 5.17
C TYR A 121 -11.26 -6.18 4.05
N TYR A 122 -10.79 -6.80 2.96
CA TYR A 122 -11.60 -7.09 1.77
C TYR A 122 -11.85 -8.60 1.66
N SER A 123 -12.94 -8.97 0.99
CA SER A 123 -13.09 -10.36 0.54
C SER A 123 -11.99 -10.69 -0.49
N GLU A 124 -11.66 -11.97 -0.65
CA GLU A 124 -10.61 -12.40 -1.60
C GLU A 124 -10.87 -11.92 -3.02
N GLU A 125 -12.14 -11.95 -3.45
CA GLU A 125 -12.56 -11.46 -4.77
C GLU A 125 -12.41 -9.95 -4.91
N ALA A 126 -12.86 -9.18 -3.90
CA ALA A 126 -12.72 -7.72 -3.88
C ALA A 126 -11.25 -7.29 -3.85
N ALA A 127 -10.43 -7.98 -3.05
CA ALA A 127 -8.99 -7.71 -2.99
C ALA A 127 -8.29 -7.94 -4.34
N LYS A 128 -8.66 -9.00 -5.08
CA LYS A 128 -8.16 -9.24 -6.44
C LYS A 128 -8.52 -8.10 -7.40
N LYS A 129 -9.79 -7.65 -7.38
CA LYS A 129 -10.25 -6.54 -8.23
C LYS A 129 -9.51 -5.24 -7.93
N VAL A 130 -9.33 -4.89 -6.64
CA VAL A 130 -8.57 -3.71 -6.24
C VAL A 130 -7.11 -3.82 -6.68
N ALA A 131 -6.47 -4.95 -6.46
CA ALA A 131 -5.07 -5.18 -6.87
C ALA A 131 -4.88 -5.08 -8.39
N GLU A 132 -5.82 -5.58 -9.21
CA GLU A 132 -5.76 -5.43 -10.67
C GLU A 132 -5.85 -3.96 -11.10
N ARG A 133 -6.73 -3.18 -10.49
CA ARG A 133 -6.85 -1.74 -10.79
C ARG A 133 -5.60 -0.96 -10.39
N GLN A 134 -5.00 -1.30 -9.23
CA GLN A 134 -3.76 -0.66 -8.80
C GLN A 134 -2.61 -0.83 -9.80
N LYS A 135 -2.59 -1.90 -10.61
CA LYS A 135 -1.55 -2.10 -11.64
C LYS A 135 -1.58 -1.06 -12.76
N THR A 136 -2.74 -0.50 -13.04
CA THR A 136 -2.95 0.49 -14.11
C THR A 136 -3.09 1.92 -13.57
N TYR A 137 -3.13 2.10 -12.25
CA TYR A 137 -3.29 3.41 -11.62
C TYR A 137 -1.98 4.19 -11.67
N THR A 138 -2.01 5.32 -12.35
CA THR A 138 -0.83 6.14 -12.61
C THR A 138 -0.58 7.17 -11.50
N ALA A 139 0.64 7.72 -11.44
CA ALA A 139 0.97 8.80 -10.51
C ALA A 139 0.14 10.06 -10.78
N GLU A 140 -0.19 10.33 -12.04
CA GLU A 140 -1.03 11.47 -12.43
C GLU A 140 -2.46 11.33 -11.90
N GLU A 141 -3.04 10.14 -12.03
CA GLU A 141 -4.36 9.83 -11.46
C GLU A 141 -4.35 9.92 -9.95
N ALA A 142 -3.29 9.41 -9.29
CA ALA A 142 -3.13 9.51 -7.84
C ALA A 142 -3.06 10.98 -7.38
N ALA A 143 -2.28 11.82 -8.05
CA ALA A 143 -2.15 13.24 -7.71
C ALA A 143 -3.45 14.01 -7.94
N ARG A 144 -4.15 13.72 -9.03
CA ARG A 144 -5.47 14.32 -9.34
C ARG A 144 -6.50 13.95 -8.26
N ASP A 145 -6.58 12.68 -7.90
CA ASP A 145 -7.57 12.19 -6.94
C ASP A 145 -7.23 12.68 -5.52
N GLN A 146 -5.94 12.77 -5.17
CA GLN A 146 -5.49 13.39 -3.93
C GLN A 146 -5.92 14.85 -3.83
N LEU A 147 -5.73 15.65 -4.89
CA LEU A 147 -6.16 17.05 -4.91
C LEU A 147 -7.68 17.21 -4.77
N ARG A 148 -8.45 16.30 -5.36
CA ARG A 148 -9.92 16.27 -5.22
C ARG A 148 -10.32 15.98 -3.78
N TRP A 149 -9.69 15.00 -3.13
CA TRP A 149 -9.92 14.68 -1.72
C TRP A 149 -9.59 15.85 -0.80
N GLU A 150 -8.44 16.50 -1.01
CA GLU A 150 -8.05 17.69 -0.22
C GLU A 150 -9.09 18.81 -0.33
N LYS A 151 -9.57 19.11 -1.55
CA LYS A 151 -10.61 20.13 -1.78
C LYS A 151 -11.91 19.79 -1.08
N VAL A 152 -12.37 18.56 -1.17
CA VAL A 152 -13.61 18.10 -0.54
C VAL A 152 -13.52 18.18 0.98
N ILE A 153 -12.41 17.71 1.55
CA ILE A 153 -12.17 17.76 3.00
C ILE A 153 -12.08 19.22 3.47
N ALA A 154 -11.36 20.06 2.75
CA ALA A 154 -11.26 21.50 3.07
C ALA A 154 -12.64 22.19 3.04
N ALA A 155 -13.49 21.86 2.06
CA ALA A 155 -14.84 22.40 1.96
C ALA A 155 -15.71 21.98 3.17
N PHE A 156 -15.64 20.73 3.60
CA PHE A 156 -16.35 20.26 4.80
C PHE A 156 -15.81 20.92 6.08
N LYS A 157 -14.50 21.04 6.24
CA LYS A 157 -13.89 21.73 7.40
C LYS A 157 -14.32 23.19 7.48
N GLN A 158 -14.35 23.89 6.34
CA GLN A 158 -14.81 25.25 6.27
C GLN A 158 -16.31 25.36 6.60
N ALA A 159 -17.11 24.46 6.06
CA ALA A 159 -18.56 24.41 6.33
C ALA A 159 -18.83 24.14 7.82
N TYR A 160 -18.11 23.21 8.43
CA TYR A 160 -18.17 22.94 9.87
C TYR A 160 -17.80 24.17 10.71
N ALA A 161 -16.67 24.82 10.40
CA ALA A 161 -16.24 26.04 11.11
C ALA A 161 -17.26 27.19 11.00
N GLN A 162 -17.99 27.27 9.90
CA GLN A 162 -19.06 28.24 9.67
C GLN A 162 -20.44 27.78 10.17
N GLN A 163 -20.52 26.56 10.73
CA GLN A 163 -21.78 25.95 11.20
C GLN A 163 -22.87 25.91 10.12
N LEU A 164 -22.48 25.64 8.87
CA LEU A 164 -23.44 25.57 7.77
C LEU A 164 -24.33 24.34 7.91
N PRO A 165 -25.64 24.45 7.62
CA PRO A 165 -26.54 23.30 7.66
C PRO A 165 -26.27 22.34 6.50
N CYS A 166 -26.65 21.05 6.66
CA CYS A 166 -26.39 20.00 5.67
C CYS A 166 -27.01 20.26 4.29
N ASP A 167 -28.08 21.09 4.19
CA ASP A 167 -28.73 21.45 2.93
C ASP A 167 -28.07 22.66 2.22
N HIS A 168 -27.05 23.27 2.84
CA HIS A 168 -26.34 24.38 2.21
C HIS A 168 -25.69 23.97 0.88
N PRO A 169 -25.74 24.81 -0.17
CA PRO A 169 -25.19 24.46 -1.50
C PRO A 169 -23.75 23.94 -1.47
N THR A 170 -22.86 24.61 -0.74
CA THR A 170 -21.45 24.20 -0.59
C THR A 170 -21.32 22.80 0.02
N VAL A 171 -22.13 22.48 1.04
CA VAL A 171 -22.14 21.14 1.69
C VAL A 171 -22.65 20.08 0.73
N LYS A 172 -23.69 20.42 -0.04
CA LYS A 172 -24.23 19.54 -1.07
C LYS A 172 -23.20 19.22 -2.15
N GLU A 173 -22.49 20.22 -2.67
CA GLU A 173 -21.43 20.04 -3.67
C GLU A 173 -20.31 19.15 -3.12
N ALA A 174 -19.85 19.40 -1.89
CA ALA A 174 -18.84 18.60 -1.23
C ALA A 174 -19.31 17.14 -1.03
N ALA A 175 -20.56 16.92 -0.62
CA ALA A 175 -21.12 15.57 -0.45
C ALA A 175 -21.24 14.82 -1.79
N GLN A 176 -21.61 15.52 -2.86
CA GLN A 176 -21.68 14.92 -4.19
C GLN A 176 -20.30 14.50 -4.70
N GLU A 177 -19.29 15.36 -4.54
CA GLU A 177 -17.93 15.05 -4.95
C GLU A 177 -17.33 13.91 -4.11
N TRP A 178 -17.59 13.87 -2.80
CA TRP A 178 -17.20 12.74 -1.94
C TRP A 178 -17.80 11.42 -2.44
N GLN A 179 -19.10 11.40 -2.71
CA GLN A 179 -19.79 10.22 -3.23
C GLN A 179 -19.23 9.79 -4.59
N GLN A 180 -18.87 10.75 -5.45
CA GLN A 180 -18.28 10.48 -6.74
C GLN A 180 -16.90 9.82 -6.60
N LEU A 181 -16.04 10.34 -5.73
CA LEU A 181 -14.72 9.76 -5.44
C LEU A 181 -14.82 8.33 -4.90
N ILE A 182 -15.74 8.08 -3.97
CA ILE A 182 -16.02 6.72 -3.47
C ILE A 182 -16.53 5.81 -4.59
N TYR A 183 -17.42 6.30 -5.46
CA TYR A 183 -17.92 5.53 -6.58
C TYR A 183 -16.81 5.18 -7.59
N GLU A 184 -15.95 6.13 -7.92
CA GLU A 184 -14.81 5.92 -8.82
C GLU A 184 -13.84 4.87 -8.26
N PHE A 185 -13.56 4.90 -6.96
CA PHE A 185 -12.74 3.88 -6.29
C PHE A 185 -13.43 2.52 -6.28
N THR A 186 -14.70 2.46 -5.87
CA THR A 186 -15.43 1.19 -5.70
C THR A 186 -16.00 0.66 -7.03
N GLN A 187 -16.22 1.54 -8.02
CA GLN A 187 -16.98 1.29 -9.26
C GLN A 187 -18.35 0.67 -8.98
N GLY A 188 -18.95 1.05 -7.85
CA GLY A 188 -20.23 0.54 -7.42
C GLY A 188 -20.22 -0.90 -6.89
N ASP A 189 -19.04 -1.53 -6.71
CA ASP A 189 -18.93 -2.89 -6.17
C ASP A 189 -19.16 -2.87 -4.64
N PRO A 190 -20.23 -3.51 -4.14
CA PRO A 190 -20.58 -3.50 -2.70
C PRO A 190 -19.52 -4.17 -1.83
N ALA A 191 -18.78 -5.16 -2.35
CA ALA A 191 -17.75 -5.86 -1.60
C ALA A 191 -16.49 -4.98 -1.43
N ILE A 192 -16.15 -4.17 -2.44
CA ILE A 192 -15.08 -3.18 -2.34
C ILE A 192 -15.49 -2.07 -1.38
N PHE A 193 -16.72 -1.58 -1.47
CA PHE A 193 -17.23 -0.56 -0.55
C PHE A 193 -17.23 -1.05 0.91
N SER A 194 -17.66 -2.29 1.17
CA SER A 194 -17.64 -2.90 2.50
C SER A 194 -16.21 -3.01 3.06
N GLY A 195 -15.24 -3.40 2.23
CA GLY A 195 -13.83 -3.45 2.62
C GLY A 195 -13.28 -2.08 2.95
N LEU A 196 -13.56 -1.08 2.11
CA LEU A 196 -13.17 0.31 2.34
C LEU A 196 -13.74 0.83 3.67
N LYS A 197 -15.04 0.59 3.93
CA LYS A 197 -15.69 1.00 5.18
C LYS A 197 -15.00 0.39 6.41
N LYS A 198 -14.65 -0.89 6.38
CA LYS A 198 -13.92 -1.56 7.47
C LYS A 198 -12.54 -0.92 7.73
N THR A 199 -11.81 -0.51 6.69
CA THR A 199 -10.51 0.15 6.88
C THR A 199 -10.63 1.48 7.62
N TYR A 200 -11.73 2.21 7.42
CA TYR A 200 -12.01 3.45 8.15
C TYR A 200 -12.46 3.18 9.58
N GLU A 201 -13.35 2.22 9.80
CA GLU A 201 -13.87 1.86 11.12
C GLU A 201 -12.77 1.32 12.05
N GLU A 202 -11.80 0.60 11.51
CA GLU A 202 -10.65 0.06 12.28
C GLU A 202 -9.49 1.03 12.41
N GLY A 203 -9.64 2.28 11.95
CA GLY A 203 -8.62 3.32 12.10
C GLY A 203 -7.33 3.05 11.34
N VAL A 204 -7.41 2.30 10.24
CA VAL A 204 -6.25 1.96 9.39
C VAL A 204 -5.62 3.21 8.80
N TYR A 205 -6.44 4.21 8.49
CA TYR A 205 -6.01 5.48 7.92
C TYR A 205 -6.06 6.60 8.96
N THR A 206 -5.02 7.43 9.00
CA THR A 206 -5.07 8.69 9.75
C THR A 206 -5.91 9.68 8.96
N LEU A 207 -7.06 10.05 9.50
CA LEU A 207 -7.98 10.96 8.86
C LEU A 207 -7.48 12.41 9.04
N PRO A 208 -7.55 13.26 8.00
CA PRO A 208 -7.08 14.66 8.06
C PRO A 208 -8.13 15.62 8.66
N TYR A 209 -9.00 15.11 9.52
CA TYR A 209 -10.02 15.86 10.23
C TYR A 209 -10.25 15.30 11.65
N THR A 210 -10.80 16.14 12.52
CA THR A 210 -11.14 15.78 13.90
C THR A 210 -12.38 14.89 13.97
N GLU A 211 -12.65 14.28 15.12
CA GLU A 211 -13.84 13.47 15.35
C GLU A 211 -15.14 14.28 15.13
N ASP A 212 -15.20 15.51 15.61
CA ASP A 212 -16.36 16.40 15.42
C ASP A 212 -16.59 16.78 13.96
N GLU A 213 -15.51 17.11 13.24
CA GLU A 213 -15.57 17.34 11.79
C GLU A 213 -16.04 16.07 11.04
N GLY A 214 -15.57 14.89 11.45
CA GLY A 214 -15.99 13.59 10.90
C GLY A 214 -17.46 13.29 11.13
N ASN A 215 -17.98 13.59 12.32
CA ASN A 215 -19.40 13.47 12.64
C ASN A 215 -20.27 14.37 11.76
N TYR A 216 -19.82 15.62 11.55
CA TYR A 216 -20.51 16.55 10.63
C TYR A 216 -20.50 16.04 9.18
N ILE A 217 -19.35 15.56 8.69
CA ILE A 217 -19.24 14.96 7.36
C ILE A 217 -20.22 13.79 7.19
N ASN A 218 -20.24 12.86 8.14
CA ASN A 218 -21.15 11.71 8.11
C ASN A 218 -22.62 12.15 8.08
N GLN A 219 -23.01 13.11 8.92
CA GLN A 219 -24.36 13.67 8.94
C GLN A 219 -24.76 14.30 7.59
N ALA A 220 -23.85 15.04 6.97
CA ALA A 220 -24.07 15.63 5.66
C ALA A 220 -24.22 14.58 4.56
N LEU A 221 -23.37 13.56 4.55
CA LEU A 221 -23.43 12.47 3.58
C LEU A 221 -24.72 11.68 3.71
N GLU A 222 -25.15 11.33 4.93
CA GLU A 222 -26.42 10.64 5.19
C GLU A 222 -27.62 11.48 4.74
N TYR A 223 -27.64 12.77 5.06
CA TYR A 223 -28.71 13.69 4.63
C TYR A 223 -28.88 13.70 3.11
N HIS A 224 -27.79 13.77 2.36
CA HIS A 224 -27.87 13.80 0.90
C HIS A 224 -28.16 12.42 0.29
N GLN A 225 -27.75 11.33 0.95
CA GLN A 225 -28.11 9.98 0.52
C GLN A 225 -29.59 9.72 0.65
N GLN A 226 -30.21 10.07 1.79
CA GLN A 226 -31.65 9.89 2.02
C GLN A 226 -32.51 10.67 1.02
N LYS A 227 -32.11 11.90 0.68
CA LYS A 227 -32.80 12.70 -0.36
C LYS A 227 -32.69 12.09 -1.75
N LYS A 228 -31.58 11.42 -2.09
CA LYS A 228 -31.40 10.74 -3.37
C LYS A 228 -32.28 9.50 -3.49
N ASP A 229 -32.47 8.77 -2.38
CA ASP A 229 -33.26 7.56 -2.30
C ASP A 229 -34.77 7.81 -2.15
N GLY A 230 -35.23 9.08 -2.20
CA GLY A 230 -36.64 9.46 -2.13
C GLY A 230 -37.31 9.25 -0.77
N ARG A 231 -36.51 9.19 0.30
CA ARG A 231 -36.96 8.98 1.70
C ARG A 231 -36.92 10.27 2.53
N GLY A 232 -37.14 11.41 1.92
CA GLY A 232 -37.21 12.72 2.58
C GLY A 232 -38.50 13.46 2.33
#